data_c10ac957ef5bd98510a50df1ece12cb6
#
_entry.id   c10ac957ef5bd98510a50df1ece12cb6
#
_cell.length_a   1.000
_cell.length_b   1.000
_cell.length_c   1.000
_cell.angle_alpha   90.00
_cell.angle_beta   90.00
_cell.angle_gamma   90.00
#
_symmetry.space_group_name_H-M   'P 1'
#
loop_
_entity.id
_entity.type
_entity.pdbx_description
1 polymer ?
#
loop_
_entity_poly.entity_id
_entity_poly.type
_entity_poly.pdbx_seq_one_letter_code
_entity_poly.pdbx_strand_id
1 'polypeptide(L)'
;MKYISNAKYGEPVETGTIYRGDNKRLDICVHRLHGCGETLYMSCQALGIMDRKLNSTSVMSAISEAQLLVKQELDLLSKELNSILNSEIKISRY
;
A
#
# COMPACT_ATOMS: atom_id res chain seq x y z
N MET A 1 -2.40 -13.65 -6.72
CA MET A 1 -1.71 -13.28 -5.45
C MET A 1 -2.59 -13.64 -4.27
N LYS A 2 -1.99 -14.19 -3.23
CA LYS A 2 -2.71 -14.61 -2.03
C LYS A 2 -2.51 -13.59 -0.91
N TYR A 3 -3.61 -13.20 -0.27
CA TYR A 3 -3.57 -12.37 0.93
C TYR A 3 -3.90 -13.22 2.15
N ILE A 4 -3.08 -13.11 3.17
CA ILE A 4 -3.19 -13.88 4.39
C ILE A 4 -3.55 -12.94 5.52
N SER A 5 -4.63 -13.26 6.25
CA SER A 5 -5.01 -12.52 7.44
C SER A 5 -4.19 -13.01 8.63
N ASN A 6 -3.70 -12.08 9.44
CA ASN A 6 -3.06 -12.41 10.71
C ASN A 6 -4.00 -12.23 11.91
N ALA A 7 -5.30 -12.04 11.66
CA ALA A 7 -6.27 -11.96 12.73
C ALA A 7 -6.34 -13.28 13.50
N LYS A 8 -6.31 -13.18 14.82
CA LYS A 8 -6.54 -14.33 15.69
C LYS A 8 -8.02 -14.56 15.86
N TYR A 9 -8.38 -15.81 16.02
CA TYR A 9 -9.78 -16.18 16.26
C TYR A 9 -10.30 -15.44 17.51
N GLY A 10 -11.46 -14.79 17.36
CA GLY A 10 -12.10 -14.04 18.45
C GLY A 10 -11.59 -12.62 18.64
N GLU A 11 -10.60 -12.15 17.89
CA GLU A 11 -10.20 -10.75 17.96
C GLU A 11 -11.30 -9.83 17.40
N PRO A 12 -11.55 -8.69 18.06
CA PRO A 12 -12.45 -7.69 17.50
C PRO A 12 -11.97 -7.19 16.15
N VAL A 13 -12.89 -7.02 15.23
CA VAL A 13 -12.62 -6.56 13.86
C VAL A 13 -11.88 -5.22 13.85
N GLU A 14 -12.02 -4.45 14.91
CA GLU A 14 -11.49 -3.08 15.05
C GLU A 14 -10.03 -3.01 15.49
N THR A 15 -9.42 -4.12 15.88
CA THR A 15 -8.07 -4.15 16.46
C THR A 15 -6.98 -4.50 15.47
N GLY A 16 -7.07 -3.98 14.25
CA GLY A 16 -5.93 -4.02 13.35
C GLY A 16 -5.69 -5.35 12.64
N THR A 17 -6.76 -6.01 12.21
CA THR A 17 -6.60 -7.16 11.32
C THR A 17 -5.82 -6.76 10.08
N ILE A 18 -4.73 -7.45 9.83
CA ILE A 18 -3.87 -7.19 8.68
C ILE A 18 -4.09 -8.29 7.64
N TYR A 19 -4.36 -7.88 6.41
CA TYR A 19 -4.37 -8.73 5.25
C TYR A 19 -3.13 -8.43 4.43
N ARG A 20 -2.13 -9.30 4.54
CA ARG A 20 -0.84 -9.09 3.88
C ARG A 20 -0.74 -9.96 2.64
N GLY A 21 -0.35 -9.37 1.52
CA GLY A 21 -0.08 -10.09 0.28
C GLY A 21 1.18 -10.94 0.39
N ASP A 22 1.25 -12.00 -0.41
CA ASP A 22 2.40 -12.90 -0.44
C ASP A 22 3.55 -12.38 -1.29
N ASN A 23 3.44 -11.17 -1.81
CA ASN A 23 4.53 -10.49 -2.51
C ASN A 23 5.60 -10.04 -1.50
N LYS A 24 6.86 -10.37 -1.77
CA LYS A 24 7.93 -10.11 -0.80
C LYS A 24 8.51 -8.71 -0.89
N ARG A 25 8.52 -8.12 -2.09
CA ARG A 25 9.18 -6.83 -2.33
C ARG A 25 8.28 -5.64 -2.10
N LEU A 26 7.03 -5.71 -2.57
CA LEU A 26 6.09 -4.60 -2.40
C LEU A 26 5.47 -4.57 -1.02
N ASP A 27 5.20 -5.73 -0.44
CA ASP A 27 4.63 -5.87 0.90
C ASP A 27 3.33 -5.06 1.05
N ILE A 28 2.35 -5.35 0.17
CA ILE A 28 1.06 -4.67 0.17
C ILE A 28 0.21 -5.20 1.32
N CYS A 29 -0.25 -4.30 2.17
CA CYS A 29 -1.10 -4.64 3.32
C CYS A 29 -2.39 -3.85 3.28
N VAL A 30 -3.49 -4.50 3.64
CA VAL A 30 -4.77 -3.85 3.93
C VAL A 30 -5.11 -4.13 5.38
N HIS A 31 -5.44 -3.08 6.14
CA HIS A 31 -5.61 -3.20 7.58
C HIS A 31 -6.62 -2.17 8.10
N ARG A 32 -6.99 -2.33 9.35
CA ARG A 32 -7.74 -1.32 10.11
C ARG A 32 -6.83 -0.63 11.10
N LEU A 33 -7.24 0.54 11.58
CA LEU A 33 -6.54 1.24 12.64
C LEU A 33 -7.39 1.21 13.90
N HIS A 34 -6.74 1.01 15.05
CA HIS A 34 -7.41 0.99 16.34
C HIS A 34 -8.15 2.32 16.58
N GLY A 35 -9.41 2.22 16.98
CA GLY A 35 -10.24 3.40 17.24
C GLY A 35 -10.82 4.07 16.00
N CYS A 36 -10.56 3.56 14.81
CA CYS A 36 -11.07 4.13 13.56
C CYS A 36 -12.22 3.31 12.94
N GLY A 37 -12.81 2.41 13.70
CA GLY A 37 -13.96 1.61 13.28
C GLY A 37 -13.64 0.64 12.15
N GLU A 38 -14.54 0.52 11.19
CA GLU A 38 -14.43 -0.42 10.09
C GLU A 38 -13.70 0.14 8.87
N THR A 39 -13.23 1.37 8.93
CA THR A 39 -12.49 1.98 7.82
C THR A 39 -11.26 1.16 7.51
N LEU A 40 -11.04 0.89 6.22
CA LEU A 40 -9.90 0.14 5.74
C LEU A 40 -8.82 1.10 5.25
N TYR A 41 -7.58 0.74 5.52
CA TYR A 41 -6.38 1.47 5.13
C TYR A 41 -5.44 0.54 4.40
N MET A 42 -4.53 1.10 3.63
CA MET A 42 -3.46 0.32 3.01
C MET A 42 -2.09 0.87 3.41
N SER A 43 -1.12 -0.01 3.40
CA SER A 43 0.29 0.35 3.53
C SER A 43 1.11 -0.45 2.53
N CYS A 44 2.12 0.20 1.97
CA CYS A 44 3.09 -0.43 1.09
C CYS A 44 4.44 0.19 1.39
N GLN A 45 5.20 -0.43 2.26
CA GLN A 45 6.45 0.13 2.78
C GLN A 45 7.46 0.40 1.66
N ALA A 46 7.52 -0.46 0.66
CA ALA A 46 8.43 -0.29 -0.48
C ALA A 46 8.20 1.03 -1.22
N LEU A 47 6.99 1.57 -1.20
CA LEU A 47 6.64 2.83 -1.87
C LEU A 47 6.44 3.99 -0.88
N GLY A 48 6.71 3.77 0.40
CA GLY A 48 6.53 4.79 1.42
C GLY A 48 5.07 5.12 1.73
N ILE A 49 4.15 4.23 1.38
CA ILE A 49 2.73 4.41 1.68
C ILE A 49 2.43 3.87 3.07
N MET A 50 1.91 4.73 3.95
CA MET A 50 1.56 4.37 5.32
C MET A 50 0.14 4.80 5.63
N ASP A 51 -0.67 3.84 6.09
CA ASP A 51 -2.00 4.08 6.62
C ASP A 51 -2.88 4.95 5.72
N ARG A 52 -2.82 4.72 4.41
CA ARG A 52 -3.62 5.46 3.45
C ARG A 52 -5.06 4.97 3.48
N LYS A 53 -5.99 5.88 3.72
CA LYS A 53 -7.42 5.56 3.78
C LYS A 53 -7.93 5.06 2.43
N LEU A 54 -8.68 3.96 2.47
CA LEU A 54 -9.35 3.39 1.30
C LEU A 54 -10.84 3.77 1.31
N ASN A 55 -11.42 3.83 0.13
CA ASN A 55 -12.85 4.11 -0.03
C ASN A 55 -13.72 2.85 0.05
N SER A 56 -13.11 1.69 -0.17
CA SER A 56 -13.83 0.41 -0.18
C SER A 56 -14.25 0.00 1.22
N THR A 57 -15.41 -0.62 1.32
CA THR A 57 -15.98 -1.08 2.59
C THR A 57 -15.79 -2.57 2.83
N SER A 58 -15.52 -3.35 1.78
CA SER A 58 -15.21 -4.78 1.91
C SER A 58 -13.72 -5.03 1.73
N VAL A 59 -13.23 -6.11 2.35
CA VAL A 59 -11.82 -6.49 2.25
C VAL A 59 -11.40 -6.78 0.81
N MET A 60 -12.20 -7.50 0.05
CA MET A 60 -11.88 -7.82 -1.35
C MET A 60 -11.77 -6.57 -2.21
N SER A 61 -12.72 -5.66 -2.09
CA SER A 61 -12.67 -4.38 -2.81
C SER A 61 -11.50 -3.52 -2.34
N ALA A 62 -11.20 -3.52 -1.05
CA ALA A 62 -10.08 -2.78 -0.50
C ALA A 62 -8.74 -3.29 -1.03
N ILE A 63 -8.58 -4.60 -1.14
CA ILE A 63 -7.37 -5.21 -1.73
C ILE A 63 -7.22 -4.78 -3.19
N SER A 64 -8.31 -4.81 -3.96
CA SER A 64 -8.28 -4.36 -5.36
C SER A 64 -7.94 -2.88 -5.47
N GLU A 65 -8.53 -2.05 -4.62
CA GLU A 65 -8.22 -0.61 -4.55
C GLU A 65 -6.75 -0.38 -4.21
N ALA A 66 -6.23 -1.09 -3.21
CA ALA A 66 -4.82 -0.98 -2.81
C ALA A 66 -3.88 -1.35 -3.95
N GLN A 67 -4.16 -2.41 -4.68
CA GLN A 67 -3.35 -2.82 -5.84
C GLN A 67 -3.35 -1.76 -6.93
N LEU A 68 -4.48 -1.12 -7.20
CA LEU A 68 -4.57 -0.02 -8.17
C LEU A 68 -3.77 1.20 -7.71
N LEU A 69 -3.80 1.53 -6.43
CA LEU A 69 -3.02 2.64 -5.89
C LEU A 69 -1.51 2.37 -6.02
N VAL A 70 -1.09 1.14 -5.74
CA VAL A 70 0.31 0.73 -5.94
C VAL A 70 0.70 0.87 -7.41
N LYS A 71 -0.15 0.42 -8.33
CA LYS A 71 0.11 0.56 -9.77
C LYS A 71 0.27 2.03 -10.17
N GLN A 72 -0.61 2.91 -9.68
CA GLN A 72 -0.55 4.34 -9.98
C GLN A 72 0.75 4.95 -9.48
N GLU A 73 1.18 4.61 -8.25
CA GLU A 73 2.44 5.10 -7.69
C GLU A 73 3.65 4.59 -8.48
N LEU A 74 3.64 3.32 -8.88
CA LEU A 74 4.71 2.76 -9.70
C LEU A 74 4.77 3.42 -11.07
N ASP A 75 3.63 3.70 -11.69
CA ASP A 75 3.58 4.40 -12.98
C ASP A 75 4.18 5.80 -12.87
N LEU A 76 3.89 6.53 -11.79
CA LEU A 76 4.46 7.86 -11.54
C LEU A 76 5.98 7.78 -11.32
N LEU A 77 6.44 6.83 -10.53
CA LEU A 77 7.87 6.63 -10.29
C LEU A 77 8.60 6.22 -11.57
N SER A 78 7.99 5.39 -12.40
CA SER A 78 8.55 4.98 -13.68
C SER A 78 8.73 6.17 -14.62
N LYS A 79 7.74 7.07 -14.69
CA LYS A 79 7.83 8.30 -15.48
C LYS A 79 8.95 9.20 -14.97
N GLU A 80 9.06 9.36 -13.67
CA GLU A 80 10.12 10.16 -13.07
C GLU A 80 11.49 9.57 -13.35
N LEU A 81 11.65 8.25 -13.23
CA LEU A 81 12.90 7.57 -13.54
C LEU A 81 13.26 7.75 -15.01
N ASN A 82 12.32 7.60 -15.93
CA ASN A 82 12.56 7.81 -17.36
C ASN A 82 12.99 9.24 -17.65
N SER A 83 12.41 10.22 -16.98
CA SER A 83 12.82 11.62 -17.07
C SER A 83 14.26 11.82 -16.61
N ILE A 84 14.62 11.20 -15.49
CA ILE A 84 15.99 11.25 -14.96
C ILE A 84 16.99 10.62 -15.94
N LEU A 85 16.65 9.44 -16.47
CA LEU A 85 17.54 8.70 -17.38
C LEU A 85 17.75 9.44 -18.71
N ASN A 86 16.76 10.25 -19.15
CA ASN A 86 16.81 11.00 -20.38
C ASN A 86 17.34 12.42 -20.20
N SER A 87 17.64 12.83 -18.96
CA SER A 87 18.17 14.15 -18.70
C SER A 87 19.69 14.16 -18.72
N GLU A 88 20.26 15.34 -19.00
CA GLU A 88 21.70 15.56 -18.93
C GLU A 88 22.18 15.65 -17.50
N ILE A 89 23.29 14.98 -17.19
CA ILE A 89 23.89 15.05 -15.85
C ILE A 89 24.66 16.35 -15.73
N LYS A 90 24.29 17.17 -14.75
CA LYS A 90 24.96 18.44 -14.44
C LYS A 90 25.39 18.42 -12.98
N ILE A 91 26.63 18.80 -12.75
CA ILE A 91 27.19 18.88 -11.40
C ILE A 91 27.51 20.34 -11.09
N SER A 92 26.87 20.88 -10.05
CA SER A 92 27.13 22.23 -9.56
C SER A 92 28.13 22.21 -8.42
N ARG A 93 29.02 23.21 -8.38
CA ARG A 93 29.92 23.44 -7.25
C ARG A 93 29.51 24.69 -6.51
N TYR A 94 29.57 24.62 -5.23
CA TYR A 94 29.34 25.74 -4.34
C TYR A 94 30.66 26.48 -4.04
#